data_527bba30131eb2aa4ade86ee43e75b72
#
_entry.id   527bba30131eb2aa4ade86ee43e75b72
#
_cell.length_a   1.000
_cell.length_b   1.000
_cell.length_c   1.000
_cell.angle_alpha   90.00
_cell.angle_beta   90.00
_cell.angle_gamma   90.00
#
_symmetry.space_group_name_H-M   'P 1'
#
loop_
_entity.id
_entity.type
_entity.pdbx_description
1 polymer ?
#
loop_
_entity_poly.entity_id
_entity_poly.type
_entity_poly.pdbx_seq_one_letter_code
_entity_poly.pdbx_strand_id
1 'polypeptide(L)'
;MIYDVIIIGGGIAGVTAAIYLKMAGLNIAIIEKELIGGKLNYISEINNVPGILSIEGEKYAKNLLKHVENTHTEIIYEEVTNVEYTNRLYQIYTTGKVYISRYLIIAVGSTPKKIKGLKASYCEICEGHLYKGKSVAVIGGGDSSFSCALYLSKICKSVTILIRKDKAKASKHLIDKVKETNNIETKYKSNVVEDSKEYEGTFVKIGNEIDLKRFENVIEKHDNTFLIGDCTGLHCNQIIKSEYEGMTAALKIIEIEKLN
;
A
#
# COMPACT_ATOMS: atom_id res chain seq x y z
N MET A 1 -4.10 16.80 -24.83
CA MET A 1 -4.19 15.34 -25.12
C MET A 1 -5.24 14.78 -24.17
N ILE A 2 -6.14 13.93 -24.65
CA ILE A 2 -7.14 13.24 -23.82
C ILE A 2 -6.72 11.79 -23.74
N TYR A 3 -6.60 11.26 -22.51
CA TYR A 3 -6.34 9.86 -22.27
C TYR A 3 -7.66 9.06 -22.29
N ASP A 4 -7.58 7.81 -22.67
CA ASP A 4 -8.71 6.90 -22.48
C ASP A 4 -8.90 6.67 -20.98
N VAL A 5 -7.83 6.30 -20.26
CA VAL A 5 -7.87 6.05 -18.84
C VAL A 5 -6.72 6.75 -18.13
N ILE A 6 -6.99 7.42 -17.03
CA ILE A 6 -5.98 7.82 -16.04
C ILE A 6 -6.14 6.94 -14.81
N ILE A 7 -5.01 6.39 -14.36
CA ILE A 7 -4.89 5.57 -13.15
C ILE A 7 -4.17 6.39 -12.09
N ILE A 8 -4.81 6.65 -10.96
CA ILE A 8 -4.20 7.38 -9.83
C ILE A 8 -3.68 6.37 -8.81
N GLY A 9 -2.37 6.26 -8.72
CA GLY A 9 -1.64 5.33 -7.86
C GLY A 9 -0.99 4.17 -8.62
N GLY A 10 0.32 4.07 -8.49
CA GLY A 10 1.18 3.06 -9.11
C GLY A 10 1.46 1.84 -8.23
N GLY A 11 0.57 1.53 -7.27
CA GLY A 11 0.62 0.29 -6.51
C GLY A 11 0.24 -0.93 -7.37
N ILE A 12 0.23 -2.13 -6.78
CA ILE A 12 -0.03 -3.38 -7.50
C ILE A 12 -1.38 -3.36 -8.25
N ALA A 13 -2.43 -2.78 -7.67
CA ALA A 13 -3.75 -2.67 -8.30
C ALA A 13 -3.70 -1.79 -9.56
N GLY A 14 -3.12 -0.59 -9.46
CA GLY A 14 -2.99 0.35 -10.58
C GLY A 14 -2.09 -0.18 -11.69
N VAL A 15 -0.96 -0.80 -11.34
CA VAL A 15 -0.05 -1.44 -12.30
C VAL A 15 -0.75 -2.59 -13.03
N THR A 16 -1.49 -3.44 -12.31
CA THR A 16 -2.25 -4.52 -12.96
C THR A 16 -3.27 -3.98 -13.94
N ALA A 17 -4.05 -2.97 -13.55
CA ALA A 17 -5.00 -2.32 -14.46
C ALA A 17 -4.29 -1.74 -15.71
N ALA A 18 -3.16 -1.06 -15.51
CA ALA A 18 -2.39 -0.47 -16.61
C ALA A 18 -1.93 -1.51 -17.62
N ILE A 19 -1.40 -2.65 -17.16
CA ILE A 19 -0.94 -3.73 -18.03
C ILE A 19 -2.09 -4.23 -18.92
N TYR A 20 -3.26 -4.55 -18.33
CA TYR A 20 -4.40 -5.06 -19.09
C TYR A 20 -4.94 -4.02 -20.09
N LEU A 21 -5.05 -2.76 -19.71
CA LEU A 21 -5.51 -1.68 -20.58
C LEU A 21 -4.54 -1.43 -21.74
N LYS A 22 -3.23 -1.45 -21.49
CA LYS A 22 -2.22 -1.32 -22.54
C LYS A 22 -2.22 -2.50 -23.53
N MET A 23 -2.40 -3.72 -23.02
CA MET A 23 -2.55 -4.90 -23.88
C MET A 23 -3.79 -4.80 -24.79
N ALA A 24 -4.82 -4.07 -24.36
CA ALA A 24 -6.00 -3.78 -25.19
C ALA A 24 -5.82 -2.57 -26.13
N GLY A 25 -4.65 -1.93 -26.16
CA GLY A 25 -4.30 -0.82 -27.06
C GLY A 25 -4.79 0.56 -26.60
N LEU A 26 -5.27 0.71 -25.37
CA LEU A 26 -5.78 1.98 -24.86
C LEU A 26 -4.63 2.98 -24.55
N ASN A 27 -4.91 4.27 -24.74
CA ASN A 27 -4.03 5.37 -24.37
C ASN A 27 -4.21 5.72 -22.91
N ILE A 28 -3.26 5.32 -22.07
CA ILE A 28 -3.36 5.47 -20.60
C ILE A 28 -2.14 6.14 -19.99
N ALA A 29 -2.31 6.70 -18.79
CA ALA A 29 -1.21 7.12 -17.93
C ALA A 29 -1.45 6.67 -16.49
N ILE A 30 -0.36 6.41 -15.76
CA ILE A 30 -0.35 6.25 -14.30
C ILE A 30 0.15 7.55 -13.68
N ILE A 31 -0.61 8.13 -12.75
CA ILE A 31 -0.13 9.26 -11.92
C ILE A 31 0.24 8.69 -10.55
N GLU A 32 1.52 8.76 -10.20
CA GLU A 32 2.07 8.25 -8.94
C GLU A 32 2.90 9.36 -8.25
N LYS A 33 2.64 9.59 -6.97
CA LYS A 33 3.32 10.67 -6.24
C LYS A 33 4.71 10.31 -5.70
N GLU A 34 5.00 9.00 -5.55
CA GLU A 34 6.24 8.50 -4.96
C GLU A 34 6.91 7.46 -5.88
N LEU A 35 6.69 6.19 -5.62
CA LEU A 35 7.35 5.08 -6.32
C LEU A 35 6.33 4.07 -6.82
N ILE A 36 6.54 3.57 -8.03
CA ILE A 36 5.81 2.41 -8.54
C ILE A 36 6.02 1.22 -7.58
N GLY A 37 4.95 0.45 -7.37
CA GLY A 37 4.90 -0.63 -6.39
C GLY A 37 4.26 -0.20 -5.06
N GLY A 38 4.21 1.11 -4.75
CA GLY A 38 3.58 1.62 -3.54
C GLY A 38 4.09 0.91 -2.28
N LYS A 39 3.19 0.31 -1.49
CA LYS A 39 3.53 -0.40 -0.25
C LYS A 39 4.50 -1.59 -0.42
N LEU A 40 4.58 -2.18 -1.60
CA LEU A 40 5.50 -3.31 -1.83
C LEU A 40 6.94 -2.91 -1.55
N ASN A 41 7.32 -1.66 -1.82
CA ASN A 41 8.65 -1.13 -1.52
C ASN A 41 9.02 -1.22 -0.03
N TYR A 42 8.04 -1.44 0.85
CA TYR A 42 8.19 -1.45 2.31
C TYR A 42 7.89 -2.82 2.94
N ILE A 43 7.81 -3.89 2.13
CA ILE A 43 7.60 -5.27 2.59
C ILE A 43 8.92 -6.01 2.56
N SER A 44 9.32 -6.62 3.68
CA SER A 44 10.58 -7.37 3.80
C SER A 44 10.59 -8.61 2.93
N GLU A 45 9.50 -9.37 2.92
CA GLU A 45 9.39 -10.64 2.24
C GLU A 45 7.94 -10.89 1.78
N ILE A 46 7.78 -11.30 0.54
CA ILE A 46 6.53 -11.74 -0.08
C ILE A 46 6.67 -13.21 -0.41
N ASN A 47 5.82 -14.05 0.19
CA ASN A 47 5.82 -15.51 0.02
C ASN A 47 4.40 -16.11 -0.09
N ASN A 48 3.41 -15.25 -0.31
CA ASN A 48 1.99 -15.60 -0.38
C ASN A 48 1.33 -15.25 -1.72
N VAL A 49 2.15 -15.08 -2.77
CA VAL A 49 1.71 -14.88 -4.15
C VAL A 49 2.00 -16.17 -4.92
N PRO A 50 1.00 -16.84 -5.51
CA PRO A 50 1.21 -18.06 -6.28
C PRO A 50 2.26 -17.89 -7.38
N GLY A 51 3.19 -18.83 -7.50
CA GLY A 51 4.32 -18.77 -8.42
C GLY A 51 5.54 -18.04 -7.89
N ILE A 52 5.46 -17.39 -6.72
CA ILE A 52 6.57 -16.75 -6.02
C ILE A 52 6.81 -17.46 -4.70
N LEU A 53 7.94 -18.19 -4.58
CA LEU A 53 8.30 -18.89 -3.34
C LEU A 53 8.69 -17.89 -2.24
N SER A 54 9.55 -16.92 -2.58
CA SER A 54 9.96 -15.81 -1.72
C SER A 54 10.63 -14.73 -2.56
N ILE A 55 10.28 -13.47 -2.32
CA ILE A 55 10.92 -12.31 -2.93
C ILE A 55 10.86 -11.12 -1.97
N GLU A 56 11.91 -10.29 -1.97
CA GLU A 56 11.87 -8.99 -1.30
C GLU A 56 10.87 -8.06 -1.99
N GLY A 57 10.08 -7.32 -1.21
CA GLY A 57 9.04 -6.45 -1.75
C GLY A 57 9.60 -5.37 -2.69
N GLU A 58 10.76 -4.76 -2.36
CA GLU A 58 11.45 -3.80 -3.22
C GLU A 58 11.82 -4.42 -4.58
N LYS A 59 12.30 -5.66 -4.59
CA LYS A 59 12.63 -6.37 -5.82
C LYS A 59 11.38 -6.66 -6.66
N TYR A 60 10.28 -7.01 -5.98
CA TYR A 60 9.00 -7.20 -6.67
C TYR A 60 8.49 -5.89 -7.27
N ALA A 61 8.55 -4.77 -6.53
CA ALA A 61 8.19 -3.45 -7.01
C ALA A 61 9.04 -3.03 -8.24
N LYS A 62 10.35 -3.30 -8.23
CA LYS A 62 11.23 -3.07 -9.39
C LYS A 62 10.82 -3.91 -10.62
N ASN A 63 10.36 -5.14 -10.41
CA ASN A 63 9.83 -5.97 -11.50
C ASN A 63 8.53 -5.39 -12.08
N LEU A 64 7.65 -4.85 -11.22
CA LEU A 64 6.44 -4.15 -11.68
C LEU A 64 6.76 -2.90 -12.49
N LEU A 65 7.71 -2.08 -12.05
CA LEU A 65 8.16 -0.91 -12.79
C LEU A 65 8.66 -1.31 -14.20
N LYS A 66 9.54 -2.31 -14.29
CA LYS A 66 10.01 -2.82 -15.58
C LYS A 66 8.88 -3.33 -16.46
N HIS A 67 7.87 -3.96 -15.88
CA HIS A 67 6.72 -4.45 -16.65
C HIS A 67 5.91 -3.26 -17.21
N VAL A 68 5.66 -2.22 -16.44
CA VAL A 68 5.00 -0.98 -16.88
C VAL A 68 5.80 -0.30 -18.00
N GLU A 69 7.12 -0.17 -17.84
CA GLU A 69 8.02 0.39 -18.85
C GLU A 69 7.97 -0.39 -20.17
N ASN A 70 8.00 -1.73 -20.10
CA ASN A 70 7.90 -2.61 -21.29
C ASN A 70 6.57 -2.48 -22.04
N THR A 71 5.50 -2.06 -21.37
CA THR A 71 4.21 -1.77 -22.02
C THR A 71 4.16 -0.37 -22.62
N HIS A 72 5.22 0.43 -22.50
CA HIS A 72 5.26 1.84 -22.90
C HIS A 72 4.11 2.65 -22.25
N THR A 73 3.78 2.35 -21.01
CA THR A 73 2.82 3.12 -20.23
C THR A 73 3.49 4.40 -19.73
N GLU A 74 2.84 5.54 -19.95
CA GLU A 74 3.32 6.82 -19.40
C GLU A 74 3.17 6.83 -17.88
N ILE A 75 4.24 7.14 -17.17
CA ILE A 75 4.25 7.33 -15.71
C ILE A 75 4.49 8.80 -15.44
N ILE A 76 3.56 9.43 -14.71
CA ILE A 76 3.57 10.84 -14.34
C ILE A 76 3.85 10.91 -12.83
N TYR A 77 5.04 11.40 -12.46
CA TYR A 77 5.42 11.53 -11.05
C TYR A 77 4.93 12.86 -10.47
N GLU A 78 3.64 12.92 -10.16
CA GLU A 78 2.95 14.10 -9.61
C GLU A 78 1.92 13.68 -8.56
N GLU A 79 1.60 14.57 -7.63
CA GLU A 79 0.51 14.35 -6.68
C GLU A 79 -0.81 14.91 -7.24
N VAL A 80 -1.86 14.07 -7.23
CA VAL A 80 -3.23 14.52 -7.56
C VAL A 80 -3.79 15.30 -6.38
N THR A 81 -4.24 16.53 -6.64
CA THR A 81 -4.79 17.44 -5.64
C THR A 81 -6.30 17.51 -5.63
N ASN A 82 -6.92 17.37 -6.81
CA ASN A 82 -8.38 17.38 -6.99
C ASN A 82 -8.77 16.59 -8.24
N VAL A 83 -10.03 16.15 -8.31
CA VAL A 83 -10.64 15.57 -9.51
C VAL A 83 -12.04 16.14 -9.70
N GLU A 84 -12.36 16.52 -10.93
CA GLU A 84 -13.67 17.00 -11.34
C GLU A 84 -14.18 16.20 -12.54
N TYR A 85 -15.50 16.08 -12.65
CA TYR A 85 -16.15 15.45 -13.81
C TYR A 85 -17.07 16.45 -14.49
N THR A 86 -16.71 16.82 -15.71
CA THR A 86 -17.43 17.83 -16.49
C THR A 86 -17.44 17.44 -17.97
N ASN A 87 -18.61 17.60 -18.63
CA ASN A 87 -18.78 17.28 -20.06
C ASN A 87 -18.37 15.82 -20.40
N ARG A 88 -18.68 14.86 -19.53
CA ARG A 88 -18.36 13.43 -19.66
C ARG A 88 -16.86 13.11 -19.64
N LEU A 89 -16.03 14.01 -19.13
CA LEU A 89 -14.59 13.86 -18.99
C LEU A 89 -14.15 14.17 -17.55
N TYR A 90 -13.13 13.44 -17.10
CA TYR A 90 -12.43 13.75 -15.86
C TYR A 90 -11.37 14.80 -16.10
N GLN A 91 -11.31 15.82 -15.24
CA GLN A 91 -10.23 16.79 -15.11
C GLN A 91 -9.47 16.43 -13.83
N ILE A 92 -8.24 15.95 -13.98
CA ILE A 92 -7.38 15.49 -12.89
C ILE A 92 -6.34 16.58 -12.65
N TYR A 93 -6.50 17.31 -11.55
CA TYR A 93 -5.58 18.38 -11.14
C TYR A 93 -4.44 17.77 -10.35
N THR A 94 -3.22 18.11 -10.72
CA THR A 94 -2.01 17.65 -10.05
C THR A 94 -1.17 18.83 -9.55
N THR A 95 -0.06 18.56 -8.92
CA THR A 95 0.94 19.59 -8.54
C THR A 95 1.60 20.26 -9.74
N GLY A 96 1.59 19.61 -10.92
CA GLY A 96 2.19 20.13 -12.14
C GLY A 96 1.18 20.77 -13.10
N LYS A 97 0.19 20.01 -13.55
CA LYS A 97 -0.79 20.46 -14.55
C LYS A 97 -2.13 19.73 -14.43
N VAL A 98 -3.02 19.95 -15.38
CA VAL A 98 -4.32 19.28 -15.48
C VAL A 98 -4.26 18.25 -16.59
N TYR A 99 -4.71 17.03 -16.28
CA TYR A 99 -4.85 15.94 -17.24
C TYR A 99 -6.33 15.64 -17.48
N ILE A 100 -6.67 15.11 -18.66
CA ILE A 100 -8.05 14.85 -19.05
C ILE A 100 -8.18 13.39 -19.48
N SER A 101 -9.21 12.69 -18.98
CA SER A 101 -9.49 11.31 -19.39
C SER A 101 -10.99 11.00 -19.50
N ARG A 102 -11.32 9.92 -20.22
CA ARG A 102 -12.69 9.39 -20.33
C ARG A 102 -13.06 8.50 -19.16
N TYR A 103 -12.09 7.75 -18.63
CA TYR A 103 -12.23 6.85 -17.48
C TYR A 103 -11.23 7.21 -16.40
N LEU A 104 -11.61 6.93 -15.17
CA LEU A 104 -10.78 7.15 -14.00
C LEU A 104 -10.66 5.89 -13.15
N ILE A 105 -9.44 5.47 -12.85
CA ILE A 105 -9.16 4.41 -11.88
C ILE A 105 -8.46 5.04 -10.67
N ILE A 106 -9.03 4.88 -9.49
CA ILE A 106 -8.50 5.35 -8.21
C ILE A 106 -7.90 4.15 -7.48
N ALA A 107 -6.57 4.10 -7.40
CA ALA A 107 -5.76 3.01 -6.82
C ALA A 107 -4.77 3.52 -5.77
N VAL A 108 -5.16 4.55 -5.01
CA VAL A 108 -4.28 5.30 -4.09
C VAL A 108 -3.85 4.51 -2.84
N GLY A 109 -4.40 3.31 -2.63
CA GLY A 109 -4.04 2.45 -1.53
C GLY A 109 -4.44 2.99 -0.15
N SER A 110 -3.60 2.77 0.86
CA SER A 110 -3.82 3.23 2.23
C SER A 110 -2.49 3.57 2.93
N THR A 111 -2.53 4.45 3.94
CA THR A 111 -1.36 4.91 4.70
C THR A 111 -1.38 4.36 6.14
N PRO A 112 -0.23 4.19 6.80
CA PRO A 112 -0.20 3.76 8.19
C PRO A 112 -0.90 4.75 9.12
N LYS A 113 -1.74 4.25 10.04
CA LYS A 113 -2.34 5.07 11.10
C LYS A 113 -1.26 5.59 12.03
N LYS A 114 -1.31 6.89 12.33
CA LYS A 114 -0.38 7.56 13.22
C LYS A 114 -0.93 7.65 14.64
N ILE A 115 -0.04 7.61 15.64
CA ILE A 115 -0.37 7.92 17.03
C ILE A 115 0.02 9.37 17.27
N LYS A 116 -0.96 10.22 17.59
CA LYS A 116 -0.74 11.66 17.83
C LYS A 116 0.26 11.87 18.97
N GLY A 117 1.26 12.70 18.74
CA GLY A 117 2.27 13.05 19.77
C GLY A 117 3.36 12.00 19.98
N LEU A 118 3.34 10.87 19.27
CA LEU A 118 4.39 9.86 19.34
C LEU A 118 5.36 10.02 18.17
N LYS A 119 6.65 10.20 18.47
CA LYS A 119 7.72 10.11 17.46
C LYS A 119 8.03 8.64 17.23
N ALA A 120 7.66 8.11 16.08
CA ALA A 120 7.82 6.70 15.78
C ALA A 120 8.07 6.46 14.28
N SER A 121 8.70 5.34 13.97
CA SER A 121 8.84 4.81 12.62
C SER A 121 7.60 4.02 12.21
N TYR A 122 7.32 3.99 10.93
CA TYR A 122 6.24 3.21 10.31
C TYR A 122 6.78 2.17 9.30
N CYS A 123 8.09 2.21 9.04
CA CYS A 123 8.79 1.33 8.10
C CYS A 123 10.04 0.72 8.73
N GLU A 124 9.96 -0.53 9.16
CA GLU A 124 11.09 -1.28 9.74
C GLU A 124 12.21 -1.51 8.76
N ILE A 125 11.91 -1.64 7.47
CA ILE A 125 12.91 -1.85 6.43
C ILE A 125 13.70 -0.58 6.18
N CYS A 126 12.98 0.57 6.12
CA CYS A 126 13.60 1.86 5.85
C CYS A 126 14.48 2.34 7.00
N GLU A 127 14.05 2.14 8.25
CA GLU A 127 14.65 2.77 9.43
C GLU A 127 15.23 1.77 10.44
N GLY A 128 14.94 0.46 10.30
CA GLY A 128 15.39 -0.56 11.25
C GLY A 128 16.91 -0.58 11.45
N HIS A 129 17.68 -0.30 10.40
CA HIS A 129 19.15 -0.24 10.46
C HIS A 129 19.68 0.85 11.42
N LEU A 130 18.92 1.93 11.66
CA LEU A 130 19.28 3.02 12.60
C LEU A 130 19.24 2.56 14.06
N TYR A 131 18.58 1.43 14.32
CA TYR A 131 18.39 0.86 15.66
C TYR A 131 19.20 -0.43 15.86
N LYS A 132 20.25 -0.64 15.07
CA LYS A 132 21.15 -1.79 15.22
C LYS A 132 21.75 -1.84 16.64
N GLY A 133 21.56 -2.99 17.32
CA GLY A 133 22.06 -3.22 18.69
C GLY A 133 21.30 -2.50 19.80
N LYS A 134 20.22 -1.79 19.49
CA LYS A 134 19.36 -1.05 20.44
C LYS A 134 18.15 -1.86 20.86
N SER A 135 17.49 -1.42 21.96
CA SER A 135 16.22 -1.97 22.41
C SER A 135 15.07 -1.16 21.80
N VAL A 136 14.13 -1.82 21.13
CA VAL A 136 13.04 -1.17 20.39
C VAL A 136 11.68 -1.71 20.77
N ALA A 137 10.65 -0.86 20.65
CA ALA A 137 9.26 -1.24 20.80
C ALA A 137 8.55 -1.35 19.44
N VAL A 138 7.63 -2.32 19.31
CA VAL A 138 6.69 -2.43 18.20
C VAL A 138 5.28 -2.32 18.75
N ILE A 139 4.55 -1.27 18.38
CA ILE A 139 3.18 -1.04 18.82
C ILE A 139 2.21 -1.69 17.84
N GLY A 140 1.43 -2.66 18.32
CA GLY A 140 0.39 -3.34 17.55
C GLY A 140 0.22 -4.80 17.94
N GLY A 141 -0.92 -5.40 17.60
CA GLY A 141 -1.24 -6.78 17.99
C GLY A 141 -1.66 -7.68 16.82
N GLY A 142 -1.50 -7.24 15.58
CA GLY A 142 -1.82 -8.00 14.37
C GLY A 142 -0.57 -8.54 13.65
N ASP A 143 -0.77 -9.23 12.53
CA ASP A 143 0.30 -9.87 11.74
C ASP A 143 1.43 -8.89 11.38
N SER A 144 1.10 -7.67 10.98
CA SER A 144 2.11 -6.65 10.64
C SER A 144 3.05 -6.31 11.79
N SER A 145 2.56 -6.29 13.04
CA SER A 145 3.41 -6.00 14.20
C SER A 145 4.32 -7.18 14.56
N PHE A 146 3.82 -8.41 14.43
CA PHE A 146 4.61 -9.61 14.68
C PHE A 146 5.69 -9.82 13.61
N SER A 147 5.36 -9.62 12.34
CA SER A 147 6.34 -9.64 11.23
C SER A 147 7.41 -8.56 11.38
N CYS A 148 7.01 -7.34 11.76
CA CYS A 148 7.94 -6.24 12.07
C CYS A 148 8.90 -6.61 13.21
N ALA A 149 8.40 -7.22 14.29
CA ALA A 149 9.23 -7.65 15.42
C ALA A 149 10.23 -8.75 15.00
N LEU A 150 9.80 -9.73 14.22
CA LEU A 150 10.67 -10.77 13.67
C LEU A 150 11.77 -10.21 12.73
N TYR A 151 11.45 -9.18 11.95
CA TYR A 151 12.46 -8.49 11.14
C TYR A 151 13.48 -7.76 12.03
N LEU A 152 12.99 -6.95 12.99
CA LEU A 152 13.84 -6.15 13.88
C LEU A 152 14.69 -7.01 14.82
N SER A 153 14.22 -8.19 15.21
CA SER A 153 14.97 -9.11 16.08
C SER A 153 16.33 -9.54 15.48
N LYS A 154 16.45 -9.51 14.16
CA LYS A 154 17.71 -9.82 13.45
C LYS A 154 18.72 -8.68 13.50
N ILE A 155 18.30 -7.48 13.89
CA ILE A 155 19.10 -6.25 13.80
C ILE A 155 19.30 -5.63 15.19
N CYS A 156 18.24 -5.62 16.00
CA CYS A 156 18.19 -4.96 17.30
C CYS A 156 18.66 -5.89 18.43
N LYS A 157 19.08 -5.30 19.56
CA LYS A 157 19.44 -6.04 20.77
C LYS A 157 18.24 -6.77 21.35
N SER A 158 17.11 -6.07 21.45
CA SER A 158 15.83 -6.63 21.92
C SER A 158 14.66 -5.91 21.28
N VAL A 159 13.55 -6.62 21.15
CA VAL A 159 12.30 -6.10 20.60
C VAL A 159 11.16 -6.40 21.56
N THR A 160 10.35 -5.41 21.91
CA THR A 160 9.16 -5.63 22.71
C THR A 160 7.92 -5.26 21.91
N ILE A 161 6.99 -6.20 21.76
CA ILE A 161 5.68 -5.95 21.14
C ILE A 161 4.74 -5.41 22.22
N LEU A 162 4.31 -4.16 22.07
CA LEU A 162 3.37 -3.50 22.98
C LEU A 162 1.94 -3.63 22.45
N ILE A 163 1.11 -4.38 23.16
CA ILE A 163 -0.28 -4.66 22.79
C ILE A 163 -1.23 -4.04 23.82
N ARG A 164 -2.08 -3.12 23.39
CA ARG A 164 -3.07 -2.45 24.25
C ARG A 164 -4.11 -3.43 24.82
N LYS A 165 -4.43 -4.50 24.09
CA LYS A 165 -5.42 -5.51 24.49
C LYS A 165 -4.80 -6.62 25.34
N ASP A 166 -5.65 -7.50 25.86
CA ASP A 166 -5.28 -8.67 26.65
C ASP A 166 -4.77 -9.86 25.81
N LYS A 167 -4.94 -9.78 24.48
CA LYS A 167 -4.49 -10.81 23.53
C LYS A 167 -4.12 -10.22 22.17
N ALA A 168 -3.22 -10.90 21.48
CA ALA A 168 -2.86 -10.64 20.09
C ALA A 168 -3.99 -11.07 19.14
N LYS A 169 -4.03 -10.43 17.97
CA LYS A 169 -4.89 -10.78 16.83
C LYS A 169 -4.07 -11.40 15.68
N ALA A 170 -2.76 -11.50 15.86
CA ALA A 170 -1.87 -12.09 14.87
C ALA A 170 -2.18 -13.57 14.66
N SER A 171 -1.83 -14.08 13.49
CA SER A 171 -1.96 -15.49 13.14
C SER A 171 -1.12 -16.36 14.08
N LYS A 172 -1.61 -17.57 14.37
CA LYS A 172 -0.94 -18.52 15.29
C LYS A 172 0.52 -18.76 14.90
N HIS A 173 0.79 -18.95 13.61
CA HIS A 173 2.13 -19.16 13.09
C HIS A 173 3.11 -18.01 13.46
N LEU A 174 2.69 -16.73 13.35
CA LEU A 174 3.52 -15.60 13.73
C LEU A 174 3.71 -15.50 15.24
N ILE A 175 2.65 -15.78 16.01
CA ILE A 175 2.72 -15.83 17.48
C ILE A 175 3.73 -16.88 17.95
N ASP A 176 3.68 -18.07 17.36
CA ASP A 176 4.58 -19.16 17.72
C ASP A 176 6.04 -18.82 17.36
N LYS A 177 6.29 -18.29 16.15
CA LYS A 177 7.62 -17.82 15.76
C LYS A 177 8.19 -16.74 16.68
N VAL A 178 7.37 -15.78 17.11
CA VAL A 178 7.78 -14.74 18.06
C VAL A 178 8.16 -15.35 19.40
N LYS A 179 7.40 -16.33 19.93
CA LYS A 179 7.71 -17.01 21.19
C LYS A 179 9.02 -17.81 21.15
N GLU A 180 9.37 -18.37 19.98
CA GLU A 180 10.62 -19.10 19.76
C GLU A 180 11.84 -18.18 19.56
N THR A 181 11.63 -16.87 19.42
CA THR A 181 12.69 -15.89 19.18
C THR A 181 13.15 -15.26 20.50
N ASN A 182 14.36 -15.60 20.94
CA ASN A 182 14.88 -15.29 22.30
C ASN A 182 14.93 -13.80 22.68
N ASN A 183 15.05 -12.90 21.71
CA ASN A 183 15.17 -11.46 21.94
C ASN A 183 13.88 -10.70 21.62
N ILE A 184 12.73 -11.39 21.52
CA ILE A 184 11.42 -10.75 21.39
C ILE A 184 10.58 -11.03 22.65
N GLU A 185 10.01 -9.97 23.21
CA GLU A 185 9.04 -10.04 24.29
C GLU A 185 7.69 -9.46 23.85
N THR A 186 6.58 -9.94 24.44
CA THR A 186 5.24 -9.42 24.18
C THR A 186 4.62 -8.93 25.50
N LYS A 187 4.30 -7.64 25.58
CA LYS A 187 3.65 -6.99 26.70
C LYS A 187 2.19 -6.68 26.37
N TYR A 188 1.28 -7.33 27.08
CA TYR A 188 -0.17 -7.13 26.94
C TYR A 188 -0.69 -6.06 27.89
N LYS A 189 -1.89 -5.52 27.64
CA LYS A 189 -2.54 -4.46 28.43
C LYS A 189 -1.63 -3.23 28.62
N SER A 190 -0.79 -2.96 27.63
CA SER A 190 0.22 -1.91 27.65
C SER A 190 -0.42 -0.54 27.46
N ASN A 191 0.04 0.46 28.22
CA ASN A 191 -0.11 1.87 27.86
C ASN A 191 0.93 2.21 26.79
N VAL A 192 0.61 1.87 25.52
CA VAL A 192 1.59 1.83 24.43
C VAL A 192 2.37 3.13 24.21
N VAL A 193 1.78 4.29 24.53
CA VAL A 193 2.46 5.60 24.42
C VAL A 193 3.47 5.79 25.55
N GLU A 194 3.08 5.49 26.78
CA GLU A 194 3.95 5.65 27.96
C GLU A 194 5.03 4.58 27.97
N ASP A 195 4.64 3.32 27.82
CA ASP A 195 5.57 2.19 27.83
C ASP A 195 6.61 2.29 26.70
N SER A 196 6.25 2.89 25.56
CA SER A 196 7.21 3.03 24.44
C SER A 196 8.36 4.00 24.71
N LYS A 197 8.23 4.88 25.71
CA LYS A 197 9.30 5.83 26.11
C LYS A 197 10.51 5.14 26.75
N GLU A 198 10.37 3.90 27.20
CA GLU A 198 11.45 3.10 27.76
C GLU A 198 12.43 2.57 26.70
N TYR A 199 12.08 2.70 25.40
CA TYR A 199 12.82 2.12 24.28
C TYR A 199 13.53 3.20 23.46
N GLU A 200 14.65 2.83 22.87
CA GLU A 200 15.47 3.73 22.04
C GLU A 200 14.85 3.99 20.67
N GLY A 201 13.87 3.19 20.27
CA GLY A 201 13.11 3.34 19.04
C GLY A 201 11.73 2.71 19.12
N THR A 202 10.78 3.28 18.40
CA THR A 202 9.39 2.80 18.39
C THR A 202 8.90 2.66 16.96
N PHE A 203 8.31 1.50 16.65
CA PHE A 203 7.68 1.19 15.36
C PHE A 203 6.17 1.01 15.56
N VAL A 204 5.36 1.64 14.72
CA VAL A 204 3.89 1.62 14.87
C VAL A 204 3.25 0.79 13.76
N LYS A 205 2.49 -0.25 14.15
CA LYS A 205 1.80 -1.21 13.27
C LYS A 205 0.35 -1.45 13.76
N ILE A 206 -0.45 -0.37 13.79
CA ILE A 206 -1.83 -0.38 14.31
C ILE A 206 -2.91 -0.35 13.22
N GLY A 207 -2.53 -0.70 12.00
CA GLY A 207 -3.38 -0.67 10.81
C GLY A 207 -3.18 0.57 9.97
N ASN A 208 -4.00 0.68 8.93
CA ASN A 208 -3.93 1.74 7.93
C ASN A 208 -5.21 2.60 7.95
N GLU A 209 -5.10 3.77 7.35
CA GLU A 209 -6.21 4.67 7.04
C GLU A 209 -6.26 4.95 5.54
N ILE A 210 -7.44 5.30 5.06
CA ILE A 210 -7.73 5.58 3.67
C ILE A 210 -8.13 7.05 3.59
N ASP A 211 -7.47 7.81 2.71
CA ASP A 211 -7.84 9.20 2.43
C ASP A 211 -8.37 9.31 0.99
N LEU A 212 -9.68 9.43 0.87
CA LEU A 212 -10.41 9.60 -0.38
C LEU A 212 -11.07 10.98 -0.51
N LYS A 213 -10.82 11.92 0.41
CA LYS A 213 -11.50 13.23 0.43
C LYS A 213 -11.44 13.96 -0.90
N ARG A 214 -10.28 13.93 -1.57
CA ARG A 214 -10.07 14.57 -2.88
C ARG A 214 -10.84 13.93 -4.04
N PHE A 215 -11.46 12.78 -3.82
CA PHE A 215 -12.20 11.99 -4.81
C PHE A 215 -13.69 11.85 -4.50
N GLU A 216 -14.19 12.41 -3.39
CA GLU A 216 -15.60 12.30 -2.97
C GLU A 216 -16.59 12.81 -4.02
N ASN A 217 -16.15 13.74 -4.87
CA ASN A 217 -16.99 14.30 -5.93
C ASN A 217 -17.20 13.36 -7.11
N VAL A 218 -16.38 12.31 -7.26
CA VAL A 218 -16.42 11.41 -8.42
C VAL A 218 -16.66 9.95 -8.05
N ILE A 219 -16.32 9.53 -6.83
CA ILE A 219 -16.57 8.16 -6.36
C ILE A 219 -18.08 7.92 -6.26
N GLU A 220 -18.55 6.76 -6.76
CA GLU A 220 -19.94 6.29 -6.73
C GLU A 220 -20.95 7.20 -7.45
N LYS A 221 -20.47 8.22 -8.16
CA LYS A 221 -21.35 9.16 -8.89
C LYS A 221 -21.35 8.93 -10.40
N HIS A 222 -20.36 8.23 -10.90
CA HIS A 222 -20.15 8.05 -12.33
C HIS A 222 -19.72 6.62 -12.65
N ASP A 223 -20.37 5.99 -13.62
CA ASP A 223 -20.09 4.60 -14.05
C ASP A 223 -18.69 4.42 -14.62
N ASN A 224 -18.04 5.52 -14.99
CA ASN A 224 -16.68 5.53 -15.54
C ASN A 224 -15.58 5.69 -14.45
N THR A 225 -15.94 5.69 -13.14
CA THR A 225 -15.01 5.73 -12.02
C THR A 225 -14.86 4.36 -11.38
N PHE A 226 -13.63 3.89 -11.20
CA PHE A 226 -13.32 2.62 -10.58
C PHE A 226 -12.42 2.83 -9.36
N LEU A 227 -12.86 2.34 -8.21
CA LEU A 227 -12.07 2.33 -6.97
C LEU A 227 -11.52 0.92 -6.77
N ILE A 228 -10.18 0.76 -6.64
CA ILE A 228 -9.52 -0.54 -6.58
C ILE A 228 -8.37 -0.58 -5.57
N GLY A 229 -8.01 -1.77 -5.12
CA GLY A 229 -6.92 -2.01 -4.18
C GLY A 229 -7.30 -1.71 -2.73
N ASP A 230 -6.31 -1.40 -1.90
CA ASP A 230 -6.52 -1.19 -0.46
C ASP A 230 -7.47 -0.03 -0.12
N CYS A 231 -7.62 0.95 -1.02
CA CYS A 231 -8.50 2.10 -0.80
C CYS A 231 -10.00 1.78 -0.91
N THR A 232 -10.38 0.57 -1.35
CA THR A 232 -11.78 0.11 -1.29
C THR A 232 -12.28 -0.12 0.14
N GLY A 233 -11.37 -0.21 1.13
CA GLY A 233 -11.74 -0.47 2.53
C GLY A 233 -12.17 -1.91 2.83
N LEU A 234 -12.21 -2.80 1.86
CA LEU A 234 -12.49 -4.21 2.07
C LEU A 234 -11.37 -4.86 2.89
N HIS A 235 -11.74 -5.72 3.85
CA HIS A 235 -10.86 -6.20 4.93
C HIS A 235 -9.68 -7.10 4.51
N CYS A 236 -9.47 -7.33 3.22
CA CYS A 236 -8.40 -8.18 2.69
C CYS A 236 -7.34 -7.34 1.96
N ASN A 237 -6.35 -6.83 2.68
CA ASN A 237 -5.22 -6.10 2.11
C ASN A 237 -4.15 -7.09 1.62
N GLN A 238 -4.44 -7.78 0.52
CA GLN A 238 -3.56 -8.78 -0.08
C GLN A 238 -3.22 -8.42 -1.54
N ILE A 239 -2.03 -8.81 -1.99
CA ILE A 239 -1.55 -8.58 -3.36
C ILE A 239 -2.56 -9.13 -4.37
N ILE A 240 -2.92 -10.41 -4.24
CA ILE A 240 -3.83 -11.11 -5.16
C ILE A 240 -5.20 -10.41 -5.28
N LYS A 241 -5.74 -9.91 -4.14
CA LYS A 241 -7.01 -9.13 -4.16
C LYS A 241 -6.84 -7.85 -4.99
N SER A 242 -5.75 -7.15 -4.79
CA SER A 242 -5.46 -5.89 -5.50
C SER A 242 -5.22 -6.13 -6.99
N GLU A 243 -4.56 -7.22 -7.37
CA GLU A 243 -4.40 -7.67 -8.76
C GLU A 243 -5.75 -8.02 -9.40
N TYR A 244 -6.59 -8.78 -8.70
CA TYR A 244 -7.94 -9.13 -9.15
C TYR A 244 -8.79 -7.89 -9.41
N GLU A 245 -8.80 -6.91 -8.51
CA GLU A 245 -9.56 -5.67 -8.67
C GLU A 245 -9.02 -4.82 -9.83
N GLY A 246 -7.70 -4.74 -9.99
CA GLY A 246 -7.05 -4.05 -11.10
C GLY A 246 -7.44 -4.65 -12.46
N MET A 247 -7.33 -5.97 -12.57
CA MET A 247 -7.77 -6.72 -13.75
C MET A 247 -9.25 -6.50 -14.03
N THR A 248 -10.11 -6.64 -13.03
CA THR A 248 -11.57 -6.54 -13.19
C THR A 248 -12.00 -5.16 -13.66
N ALA A 249 -11.41 -4.09 -13.11
CA ALA A 249 -11.67 -2.72 -13.55
C ALA A 249 -11.25 -2.52 -15.01
N ALA A 250 -10.06 -3.00 -15.36
CA ALA A 250 -9.56 -2.90 -16.73
C ALA A 250 -10.46 -3.64 -17.74
N LEU A 251 -10.87 -4.88 -17.42
CA LEU A 251 -11.75 -5.67 -18.30
C LEU A 251 -13.10 -5.01 -18.50
N LYS A 252 -13.70 -4.39 -17.46
CA LYS A 252 -14.95 -3.63 -17.60
C LYS A 252 -14.79 -2.46 -18.57
N ILE A 253 -13.72 -1.69 -18.47
CA ILE A 253 -13.44 -0.56 -19.37
C ILE A 253 -13.29 -1.07 -20.82
N ILE A 254 -12.52 -2.15 -21.00
CA ILE A 254 -12.29 -2.76 -22.33
C ILE A 254 -13.61 -3.25 -22.95
N GLU A 255 -14.52 -3.81 -22.13
CA GLU A 255 -15.83 -4.25 -22.60
C GLU A 255 -16.68 -3.06 -23.06
N ILE A 256 -16.73 -1.98 -22.28
CA ILE A 256 -17.47 -0.76 -22.63
C ILE A 256 -16.92 -0.15 -23.95
N GLU A 257 -15.59 -0.10 -24.10
CA GLU A 257 -14.94 0.44 -25.31
C GLU A 257 -15.18 -0.40 -26.56
N LYS A 258 -15.40 -1.70 -26.42
CA LYS A 258 -15.76 -2.57 -27.56
C LYS A 258 -17.21 -2.44 -28.02
N LEU A 259 -18.09 -1.93 -27.13
CA LEU A 259 -19.51 -1.74 -27.41
C LEU A 259 -19.81 -0.36 -28.01
N ASN A 260 -18.86 0.57 -27.97
CA ASN A 260 -18.94 1.92 -28.56
C ASN A 260 -18.16 2.00 -29.87
#